data_63ead0f7619df2800c3e1b767cbb7e2e
#
_entry.id   63ead0f7619df2800c3e1b767cbb7e2e
#
_cell.length_a   1.000
_cell.length_b   1.000
_cell.length_c   1.000
_cell.angle_alpha   90.00
_cell.angle_beta   90.00
_cell.angle_gamma   90.00
#
_symmetry.space_group_name_H-M   'P 1'
#
loop_
_entity.id
_entity.type
_entity.pdbx_description
1 polymer ?
#
loop_
_entity_poly.entity_id
_entity_poly.type
_entity_poly.pdbx_seq_one_letter_code
_entity_poly.pdbx_strand_id
1 'polypeptide(L)'
;MHINEEASNTFLSKKSMNYCKSLDFGARDTWTLKFLKNNKFKNTYLSYCLTLTFPAYYGPRNNNIIFVDSLSCEKTQLSHYMENLCKLKPQERLIIAQERLDIYKKAKLVVTSRLHCALPCLAFGTPVLFQMPTLWPQRIFGYKKMLSYKEDFKVIKSKLVERCINFIKQS
;
A
#
# COMPACT_ATOMS: atom_id res chain seq x y z
N MET A 1 7.31 4.36 4.26
CA MET A 1 7.45 5.76 3.79
C MET A 1 7.63 5.76 2.27
N HIS A 2 7.14 6.78 1.58
CA HIS A 2 7.44 7.06 0.17
C HIS A 2 7.93 8.51 0.09
N ILE A 3 9.03 8.73 -0.59
CA ILE A 3 9.64 10.06 -0.76
C ILE A 3 9.50 10.44 -2.23
N ASN A 4 8.90 11.60 -2.51
CA ASN A 4 8.89 12.21 -3.83
C ASN A 4 10.04 13.22 -3.96
N GLU A 5 10.28 13.75 -5.16
CA GLU A 5 11.37 14.72 -5.39
C GLU A 5 11.23 15.98 -4.54
N GLU A 6 10.03 16.51 -4.39
CA GLU A 6 9.76 17.72 -3.60
C GLU A 6 10.08 17.50 -2.12
N ALA A 7 9.67 16.37 -1.55
CA ALA A 7 9.96 16.02 -0.17
C ALA A 7 11.45 15.68 0.06
N SER A 8 12.19 15.31 -0.97
CA SER A 8 13.58 14.88 -0.85
C SER A 8 14.48 15.97 -0.29
N ASN A 9 14.34 17.20 -0.77
CA ASN A 9 15.14 18.34 -0.32
C ASN A 9 14.92 18.65 1.16
N THR A 10 13.66 18.66 1.60
CA THR A 10 13.33 18.86 3.03
C THR A 10 13.84 17.71 3.88
N PHE A 11 13.68 16.46 3.41
CA PHE A 11 14.15 15.28 4.11
C PHE A 11 15.68 15.20 4.22
N LEU A 12 16.40 15.66 3.21
CA LEU A 12 17.86 15.73 3.18
C LEU A 12 18.44 17.00 3.83
N SER A 13 17.61 17.89 4.37
CA SER A 13 18.12 19.05 5.12
C SER A 13 18.99 18.60 6.31
N LYS A 14 19.99 19.41 6.66
CA LYS A 14 20.92 19.10 7.78
C LYS A 14 20.17 18.76 9.09
N LYS A 15 19.10 19.49 9.39
CA LYS A 15 18.27 19.26 10.58
C LYS A 15 17.58 17.89 10.53
N SER A 16 16.90 17.57 9.42
CA SER A 16 16.22 16.30 9.25
C SER A 16 17.20 15.13 9.24
N MET A 17 18.33 15.26 8.54
CA MET A 17 19.36 14.23 8.48
C MET A 17 19.94 13.90 9.86
N ASN A 18 20.24 14.93 10.67
CA ASN A 18 20.77 14.70 12.03
C ASN A 18 19.78 13.96 12.91
N TYR A 19 18.49 14.28 12.81
CA TYR A 19 17.44 13.59 13.55
C TYR A 19 17.25 12.15 13.06
N CYS A 20 17.24 11.95 11.75
CA CYS A 20 16.85 10.68 11.14
C CYS A 20 17.97 9.63 11.08
N LYS A 21 19.25 10.02 11.20
CA LYS A 21 20.40 9.09 11.04
C LYS A 21 20.41 7.90 12.00
N SER A 22 19.85 8.06 13.19
CA SER A 22 19.77 7.02 14.23
C SER A 22 18.50 6.17 14.15
N LEU A 23 17.54 6.56 13.31
CA LEU A 23 16.24 5.89 13.24
C LEU A 23 16.25 4.73 12.23
N ASP A 24 15.40 3.75 12.50
CA ASP A 24 15.10 2.68 11.56
C ASP A 24 14.06 3.12 10.53
N PHE A 25 14.35 2.92 9.24
CA PHE A 25 13.48 3.33 8.15
C PHE A 25 12.94 2.14 7.35
N GLY A 26 11.64 1.93 7.45
CA GLY A 26 10.91 1.06 6.56
C GLY A 26 10.51 1.78 5.28
N ALA A 27 11.17 1.48 4.17
CA ALA A 27 10.79 1.96 2.86
C ALA A 27 9.61 1.17 2.30
N ARG A 28 8.57 1.85 1.84
CA ARG A 28 7.38 1.20 1.28
C ARG A 28 7.62 0.63 -0.11
N ASP A 29 8.57 1.16 -0.84
CA ASP A 29 8.90 0.79 -2.22
C ASP A 29 10.42 0.75 -2.43
N THR A 30 10.83 0.10 -3.51
CA THR A 30 12.24 -0.10 -3.82
C THR A 30 12.97 1.19 -4.20
N TRP A 31 12.27 2.17 -4.78
CA TRP A 31 12.84 3.47 -5.10
C TRP A 31 13.20 4.23 -3.83
N THR A 32 12.26 4.31 -2.88
CA THR A 32 12.50 4.92 -1.55
C THR A 32 13.63 4.22 -0.82
N LEU A 33 13.71 2.88 -0.87
CA LEU A 33 14.81 2.15 -0.27
C LEU A 33 16.16 2.53 -0.89
N LYS A 34 16.23 2.60 -2.22
CA LYS A 34 17.43 3.02 -2.94
C LYS A 34 17.83 4.45 -2.57
N PHE A 35 16.85 5.37 -2.52
CA PHE A 35 17.07 6.75 -2.11
C PHE A 35 17.69 6.83 -0.70
N LEU A 36 17.12 6.12 0.28
CA LEU A 36 17.63 6.11 1.65
C LEU A 36 19.07 5.57 1.72
N LYS A 37 19.36 4.45 1.05
CA LYS A 37 20.70 3.85 1.01
C LYS A 37 21.72 4.78 0.36
N ASN A 38 21.38 5.41 -0.75
CA ASN A 38 22.26 6.36 -1.44
C ASN A 38 22.59 7.58 -0.56
N ASN A 39 21.69 7.97 0.33
CA ASN A 39 21.89 9.07 1.27
C ASN A 39 22.40 8.60 2.65
N LYS A 40 23.01 7.40 2.69
CA LYS A 40 23.76 6.87 3.86
C LYS A 40 22.92 6.69 5.14
N PHE A 41 21.62 6.43 4.99
CA PHE A 41 20.80 5.96 6.11
C PHE A 41 21.14 4.51 6.40
N LYS A 42 21.63 4.21 7.61
CA LYS A 42 22.20 2.89 7.95
C LYS A 42 21.12 1.82 8.12
N ASN A 43 20.10 2.11 8.90
CA ASN A 43 19.07 1.14 9.28
C ASN A 43 17.86 1.23 8.34
N THR A 44 18.06 0.82 7.08
CA THR A 44 16.99 0.90 6.07
C THR A 44 16.61 -0.48 5.54
N TYR A 45 15.32 -0.73 5.43
CA TYR A 45 14.79 -1.98 4.92
C TYR A 45 13.53 -1.77 4.09
N LEU A 46 13.19 -2.76 3.26
CA LEU A 46 11.93 -2.74 2.50
C LEU A 46 10.81 -3.23 3.41
N SER A 47 9.92 -2.30 3.82
CA SER A 47 8.79 -2.61 4.71
C SER A 47 7.52 -2.94 3.95
N TYR A 48 7.42 -2.58 2.68
CA TYR A 48 6.16 -2.61 1.93
C TYR A 48 5.03 -1.79 2.62
N CYS A 49 3.78 -2.05 2.24
CA CYS A 49 2.63 -1.36 2.80
C CYS A 49 1.98 -2.20 3.91
N LEU A 50 1.67 -1.57 5.04
CA LEU A 50 1.02 -2.22 6.18
C LEU A 50 -0.35 -2.82 5.84
N THR A 51 -1.03 -2.36 4.78
CA THR A 51 -2.29 -2.99 4.34
C THR A 51 -2.15 -4.45 3.92
N LEU A 52 -0.91 -4.90 3.64
CA LEU A 52 -0.62 -6.32 3.37
C LEU A 52 -0.76 -7.20 4.63
N THR A 53 -0.75 -6.62 5.83
CA THR A 53 -0.91 -7.38 7.09
C THR A 53 -2.36 -7.71 7.42
N PHE A 54 -3.33 -7.16 6.68
CA PHE A 54 -4.74 -7.51 6.92
C PHE A 54 -4.94 -9.02 6.91
N PRO A 55 -5.79 -9.55 7.81
CA PRO A 55 -6.06 -10.99 7.89
C PRO A 55 -6.69 -11.49 6.59
N ALA A 56 -6.38 -12.72 6.22
CA ALA A 56 -7.04 -13.38 5.11
C ALA A 56 -8.55 -13.51 5.40
N TYR A 57 -9.35 -13.38 4.35
CA TYR A 57 -10.80 -13.54 4.44
C TYR A 57 -11.20 -14.92 3.94
N TYR A 58 -11.87 -15.67 4.79
CA TYR A 58 -12.33 -17.04 4.52
C TYR A 58 -13.86 -17.13 4.39
N GLY A 59 -14.58 -16.02 4.54
CA GLY A 59 -16.02 -15.98 4.41
C GLY A 59 -16.51 -16.05 2.95
N PRO A 60 -17.84 -16.10 2.74
CA PRO A 60 -18.43 -16.17 1.42
C PRO A 60 -18.15 -14.91 0.60
N ARG A 61 -17.84 -15.10 -0.68
CA ARG A 61 -17.70 -14.02 -1.67
C ARG A 61 -18.99 -13.94 -2.50
N ASN A 62 -19.38 -12.73 -2.86
CA ASN A 62 -20.45 -12.51 -3.81
C ASN A 62 -19.96 -12.69 -5.25
N ASN A 63 -20.89 -12.61 -6.22
CA ASN A 63 -20.57 -12.73 -7.64
C ASN A 63 -20.17 -11.40 -8.30
N ASN A 64 -19.99 -10.33 -7.54
CA ASN A 64 -19.75 -9.00 -8.08
C ASN A 64 -18.29 -8.82 -8.54
N ILE A 65 -18.14 -8.23 -9.71
CA ILE A 65 -16.87 -7.67 -10.20
C ILE A 65 -16.91 -6.17 -9.91
N ILE A 66 -15.95 -5.68 -9.13
CA ILE A 66 -15.91 -4.30 -8.68
C ILE A 66 -14.81 -3.55 -9.45
N PHE A 67 -15.17 -2.46 -10.09
CA PHE A 67 -14.26 -1.57 -10.80
C PHE A 67 -13.96 -0.34 -9.92
N VAL A 68 -12.68 -0.16 -9.57
CA VAL A 68 -12.21 0.93 -8.70
C VAL A 68 -11.18 1.75 -9.46
N ASP A 69 -11.52 2.96 -9.86
CA ASP A 69 -10.65 3.82 -10.67
C ASP A 69 -9.96 3.03 -11.80
N SER A 70 -10.75 2.23 -12.51
CA SER A 70 -10.28 1.34 -13.57
C SER A 70 -9.92 2.12 -14.83
N LEU A 71 -8.83 1.72 -15.50
CA LEU A 71 -8.40 2.31 -16.78
C LEU A 71 -9.16 1.76 -17.98
N SER A 72 -9.81 0.62 -17.84
CA SER A 72 -10.49 -0.11 -18.93
C SER A 72 -12.01 0.02 -18.92
N CYS A 73 -12.58 0.72 -17.95
CA CYS A 73 -14.03 0.83 -17.80
C CYS A 73 -14.42 2.30 -17.59
N GLU A 74 -15.26 2.82 -18.49
CA GLU A 74 -15.80 4.18 -18.39
C GLU A 74 -16.70 4.35 -17.13
N LYS A 75 -17.27 3.26 -16.63
CA LYS A 75 -18.13 3.24 -15.44
C LYS A 75 -17.37 2.70 -14.23
N THR A 76 -16.52 3.53 -13.65
CA THR A 76 -15.98 3.25 -12.30
C THR A 76 -17.13 3.19 -11.30
N GLN A 77 -17.34 2.03 -10.67
CA GLN A 77 -18.39 1.85 -9.65
C GLN A 77 -18.00 2.48 -8.33
N LEU A 78 -16.72 2.48 -8.01
CA LEU A 78 -16.15 3.07 -6.80
C LEU A 78 -14.92 3.89 -7.15
N SER A 79 -14.83 5.10 -6.61
CA SER A 79 -13.63 5.93 -6.74
C SER A 79 -12.96 6.17 -5.38
N HIS A 80 -11.64 6.17 -5.37
CA HIS A 80 -10.86 6.67 -4.24
C HIS A 80 -10.80 8.21 -4.21
N TYR A 81 -11.16 8.88 -5.31
CA TYR A 81 -11.33 10.32 -5.34
C TYR A 81 -12.70 10.68 -4.81
N MET A 82 -12.72 11.33 -3.66
CA MET A 82 -13.93 11.93 -3.09
C MET A 82 -13.63 13.41 -2.86
N GLU A 83 -14.32 14.28 -3.59
CA GLU A 83 -14.08 15.73 -3.58
C GLU A 83 -14.11 16.36 -2.17
N ASN A 84 -14.92 15.80 -1.29
CA ASN A 84 -15.09 16.33 0.07
C ASN A 84 -14.40 15.47 1.15
N LEU A 85 -13.56 14.49 0.80
CA LEU A 85 -12.96 13.61 1.80
C LEU A 85 -12.13 14.37 2.85
N CYS A 86 -11.44 15.43 2.44
CA CYS A 86 -10.64 16.26 3.34
C CYS A 86 -11.49 17.07 4.34
N LYS A 87 -12.78 17.30 4.06
CA LYS A 87 -13.72 18.01 4.93
C LYS A 87 -14.37 17.11 5.99
N LEU A 88 -14.30 15.79 5.79
CA LEU A 88 -14.85 14.82 6.73
C LEU A 88 -13.99 14.71 7.99
N LYS A 89 -14.65 14.44 9.12
CA LYS A 89 -13.98 14.11 10.39
C LYS A 89 -13.19 12.80 10.24
N PRO A 90 -12.12 12.61 11.03
CA PRO A 90 -11.32 11.38 10.97
C PRO A 90 -12.15 10.10 11.13
N GLN A 91 -13.15 10.11 12.02
CA GLN A 91 -14.05 8.97 12.26
C GLN A 91 -14.88 8.61 11.02
N GLU A 92 -15.43 9.61 10.32
CA GLU A 92 -16.22 9.41 9.09
C GLU A 92 -15.35 8.81 7.98
N ARG A 93 -14.09 9.27 7.86
CA ARG A 93 -13.12 8.68 6.91
C ARG A 93 -12.79 7.23 7.23
N LEU A 94 -12.70 6.87 8.52
CA LEU A 94 -12.48 5.49 8.94
C LEU A 94 -13.68 4.59 8.60
N ILE A 95 -14.90 5.07 8.79
CA ILE A 95 -16.12 4.34 8.41
C ILE A 95 -16.12 4.05 6.90
N ILE A 96 -15.89 5.08 6.08
CA ILE A 96 -15.81 4.94 4.62
C ILE A 96 -14.71 3.94 4.22
N ALA A 97 -13.54 4.02 4.87
CA ALA A 97 -12.45 3.09 4.59
C ALA A 97 -12.84 1.65 4.95
N GLN A 98 -13.51 1.43 6.07
CA GLN A 98 -14.01 0.12 6.48
C GLN A 98 -15.04 -0.45 5.51
N GLU A 99 -16.01 0.35 5.09
CA GLU A 99 -17.01 -0.04 4.08
C GLU A 99 -16.34 -0.47 2.76
N ARG A 100 -15.33 0.28 2.29
CA ARG A 100 -14.56 -0.07 1.10
C ARG A 100 -13.84 -1.40 1.25
N LEU A 101 -13.18 -1.60 2.39
CA LEU A 101 -12.48 -2.87 2.68
C LEU A 101 -13.46 -4.05 2.71
N ASP A 102 -14.66 -3.87 3.24
CA ASP A 102 -15.70 -4.91 3.29
C ASP A 102 -16.24 -5.26 1.89
N ILE A 103 -16.38 -4.26 1.01
CA ILE A 103 -16.73 -4.49 -0.40
C ILE A 103 -15.61 -5.30 -1.08
N TYR A 104 -14.35 -4.89 -0.94
CA TYR A 104 -13.22 -5.59 -1.55
C TYR A 104 -13.07 -7.03 -1.04
N LYS A 105 -13.23 -7.22 0.25
CA LYS A 105 -13.16 -8.52 0.92
C LYS A 105 -14.15 -9.53 0.35
N LYS A 106 -15.37 -9.08 0.05
CA LYS A 106 -16.49 -9.94 -0.40
C LYS A 106 -16.59 -10.05 -1.92
N ALA A 107 -15.86 -9.27 -2.70
CA ALA A 107 -15.93 -9.29 -4.15
C ALA A 107 -15.41 -10.59 -4.76
N LYS A 108 -16.00 -11.04 -5.88
CA LYS A 108 -15.47 -12.11 -6.74
C LYS A 108 -14.16 -11.71 -7.40
N LEU A 109 -14.10 -10.46 -7.87
CA LEU A 109 -12.93 -9.87 -8.53
C LEU A 109 -12.94 -8.35 -8.32
N VAL A 110 -11.78 -7.77 -8.09
CA VAL A 110 -11.58 -6.32 -8.09
C VAL A 110 -10.67 -5.94 -9.26
N VAL A 111 -11.10 -4.99 -10.09
CA VAL A 111 -10.32 -4.42 -11.20
C VAL A 111 -9.95 -3.00 -10.81
N THR A 112 -8.65 -2.67 -10.76
CA THR A 112 -8.22 -1.37 -10.25
C THR A 112 -6.86 -0.93 -10.78
N SER A 113 -6.68 0.39 -10.93
CA SER A 113 -5.38 1.03 -11.12
C SER A 113 -4.76 1.53 -9.80
N ARG A 114 -5.48 1.40 -8.68
CA ARG A 114 -5.05 1.90 -7.37
C ARG A 114 -4.31 0.87 -6.56
N LEU A 115 -3.04 1.17 -6.26
CA LEU A 115 -2.21 0.29 -5.45
C LEU A 115 -2.84 0.01 -4.08
N HIS A 116 -3.39 1.03 -3.40
CA HIS A 116 -4.02 0.89 -2.09
C HIS A 116 -5.42 0.25 -2.11
N CYS A 117 -5.94 -0.08 -3.30
CA CYS A 117 -7.07 -0.98 -3.46
C CYS A 117 -6.57 -2.42 -3.69
N ALA A 118 -5.55 -2.60 -4.55
CA ALA A 118 -5.02 -3.91 -4.89
C ALA A 118 -4.35 -4.61 -3.68
N LEU A 119 -3.59 -3.88 -2.86
CA LEU A 119 -2.86 -4.48 -1.73
C LEU A 119 -3.78 -5.07 -0.65
N PRO A 120 -4.84 -4.38 -0.18
CA PRO A 120 -5.84 -5.02 0.69
C PRO A 120 -6.50 -6.25 0.06
N CYS A 121 -6.82 -6.21 -1.23
CA CYS A 121 -7.38 -7.38 -1.93
C CYS A 121 -6.44 -8.58 -1.87
N LEU A 122 -5.14 -8.37 -2.11
CA LEU A 122 -4.12 -9.43 -1.94
C LEU A 122 -4.12 -9.97 -0.51
N ALA A 123 -4.16 -9.09 0.49
CA ALA A 123 -4.15 -9.48 1.90
C ALA A 123 -5.36 -10.35 2.27
N PHE A 124 -6.55 -10.00 1.77
CA PHE A 124 -7.78 -10.75 1.96
C PHE A 124 -7.85 -12.05 1.12
N GLY A 125 -6.94 -12.23 0.16
CA GLY A 125 -7.04 -13.29 -0.84
C GLY A 125 -8.12 -13.04 -1.89
N THR A 126 -8.62 -11.81 -2.04
CA THR A 126 -9.55 -11.44 -3.11
C THR A 126 -8.83 -11.41 -4.44
N PRO A 127 -9.38 -12.06 -5.49
CA PRO A 127 -8.84 -11.92 -6.83
C PRO A 127 -8.78 -10.45 -7.24
N VAL A 128 -7.63 -10.01 -7.74
CA VAL A 128 -7.44 -8.63 -8.19
C VAL A 128 -6.75 -8.59 -9.54
N LEU A 129 -7.30 -7.79 -10.46
CA LEU A 129 -6.68 -7.42 -11.72
C LEU A 129 -6.14 -6.00 -11.58
N PHE A 130 -4.84 -5.88 -11.40
CA PHE A 130 -4.18 -4.59 -11.27
C PHE A 130 -3.80 -4.03 -12.63
N GLN A 131 -4.34 -2.87 -12.96
CA GLN A 131 -4.04 -2.13 -14.18
C GLN A 131 -2.92 -1.12 -13.90
N MET A 132 -1.75 -1.36 -14.49
CA MET A 132 -0.58 -0.51 -14.28
C MET A 132 -0.82 0.89 -14.87
N PRO A 133 -0.89 1.95 -14.08
CA PRO A 133 -0.94 3.30 -14.62
C PRO A 133 0.42 3.66 -15.24
N THR A 134 0.39 4.41 -16.35
CA THR A 134 1.59 4.91 -17.04
C THR A 134 2.34 5.95 -16.19
N LEU A 135 1.59 6.71 -15.38
CA LEU A 135 2.14 7.69 -14.44
C LEU A 135 2.50 7.00 -13.12
N TRP A 136 3.69 7.26 -12.58
CA TRP A 136 4.19 6.75 -11.28
C TRP A 136 4.70 5.31 -11.26
N PRO A 137 5.45 4.83 -12.26
CA PRO A 137 5.95 3.46 -12.27
C PRO A 137 6.85 3.15 -11.06
N GLN A 138 7.61 4.12 -10.55
CA GLN A 138 8.57 3.96 -9.45
C GLN A 138 7.93 3.45 -8.15
N ARG A 139 6.71 3.92 -7.81
CA ARG A 139 5.97 3.47 -6.62
C ARG A 139 5.50 2.03 -6.69
N ILE A 140 5.42 1.49 -7.90
CA ILE A 140 4.81 0.19 -8.18
C ILE A 140 5.87 -0.89 -8.42
N PHE A 141 7.09 -0.53 -8.78
CA PHE A 141 8.14 -1.50 -9.12
C PHE A 141 8.37 -2.58 -8.06
N GLY A 142 8.35 -2.22 -6.77
CA GLY A 142 8.50 -3.18 -5.69
C GLY A 142 7.34 -4.15 -5.53
N TYR A 143 6.19 -3.86 -6.13
CA TYR A 143 4.96 -4.65 -6.03
C TYR A 143 4.64 -5.44 -7.31
N LYS A 144 5.37 -5.21 -8.42
CA LYS A 144 5.05 -5.78 -9.72
C LYS A 144 4.97 -7.32 -9.66
N LYS A 145 5.95 -7.98 -9.09
CA LYS A 145 5.96 -9.45 -8.94
C LYS A 145 4.77 -9.92 -8.10
N MET A 146 4.53 -9.27 -6.97
CA MET A 146 3.45 -9.59 -6.05
C MET A 146 2.07 -9.47 -6.70
N LEU A 147 1.87 -8.43 -7.51
CA LEU A 147 0.61 -8.16 -8.21
C LEU A 147 0.40 -9.06 -9.43
N SER A 148 1.50 -9.52 -10.07
CA SER A 148 1.44 -10.36 -11.26
C SER A 148 1.44 -11.85 -10.95
N TYR A 149 2.22 -12.32 -9.98
CA TYR A 149 2.51 -13.75 -9.78
C TYR A 149 2.00 -14.33 -8.45
N LYS A 150 1.56 -13.51 -7.51
CA LYS A 150 1.04 -13.92 -6.18
C LYS A 150 1.96 -14.80 -5.31
N GLU A 151 3.03 -15.38 -5.88
CA GLU A 151 3.88 -16.38 -5.23
C GLU A 151 4.68 -15.80 -4.05
N ASP A 152 5.25 -14.61 -4.22
CA ASP A 152 6.06 -13.97 -3.18
C ASP A 152 5.23 -13.34 -2.06
N PHE A 153 3.91 -13.22 -2.26
CA PHE A 153 3.04 -12.48 -1.33
C PHE A 153 3.01 -13.10 0.07
N LYS A 154 2.86 -14.42 0.18
CA LYS A 154 2.76 -15.10 1.48
C LYS A 154 4.02 -14.90 2.31
N VAL A 155 5.20 -15.04 1.68
CA VAL A 155 6.50 -14.85 2.33
C VAL A 155 6.68 -13.40 2.78
N ILE A 156 6.34 -12.44 1.92
CA ILE A 156 6.43 -11.01 2.23
C ILE A 156 5.49 -10.66 3.39
N LYS A 157 4.26 -11.15 3.35
CA LYS A 157 3.26 -10.94 4.42
C LYS A 157 3.76 -11.48 5.76
N SER A 158 4.26 -12.71 5.80
CA SER A 158 4.78 -13.32 7.02
C SER A 158 5.92 -12.50 7.64
N LYS A 159 6.90 -12.10 6.83
CA LYS A 159 8.02 -11.26 7.28
C LYS A 159 7.56 -9.88 7.76
N LEU A 160 6.57 -9.29 7.13
CA LEU A 160 6.04 -7.99 7.54
C LEU A 160 5.29 -8.11 8.88
N VAL A 161 4.45 -9.12 9.05
CA VAL A 161 3.73 -9.38 10.30
C VAL A 161 4.71 -9.64 11.44
N GLU A 162 5.72 -10.48 11.23
CA GLU A 162 6.77 -10.77 12.22
C GLU A 162 7.48 -9.49 12.67
N ARG A 163 7.86 -8.61 11.74
CA ARG A 163 8.48 -7.32 12.07
C ARG A 163 7.57 -6.42 12.90
N CYS A 164 6.27 -6.34 12.54
CA CYS A 164 5.31 -5.55 13.31
C CYS A 164 5.18 -6.09 14.74
N ILE A 165 5.12 -7.41 14.92
CA ILE A 165 5.05 -8.05 16.24
C ILE A 165 6.31 -7.74 17.05
N ASN A 166 7.50 -7.89 16.45
CA ASN A 166 8.76 -7.62 17.12
C ASN A 166 8.89 -6.15 17.53
N PHE A 167 8.45 -5.23 16.68
CA PHE A 167 8.41 -3.80 17.03
C PHE A 167 7.51 -3.53 18.24
N ILE A 168 6.29 -4.09 18.26
CA ILE A 168 5.36 -3.91 19.39
C ILE A 168 5.91 -4.49 20.71
N LYS A 169 6.63 -5.63 20.64
CA LYS A 169 7.23 -6.26 21.83
C LYS A 169 8.42 -5.49 22.40
N GLN A 170 9.05 -4.62 21.62
CA GLN A 170 10.19 -3.81 22.05
C GLN A 170 9.79 -2.41 22.51
N SER A 171 8.53 -2.02 22.30
CA SER A 171 7.94 -0.73 22.74
C SER A 171 7.36 -0.86 24.15
#